data_62f75348db4d264f0652e68eb8ce619f
#
_entry.id   62f75348db4d264f0652e68eb8ce619f
#
_cell.length_a   1.000
_cell.length_b   1.000
_cell.length_c   1.000
_cell.angle_alpha   90.00
_cell.angle_beta   90.00
_cell.angle_gamma   90.00
#
_symmetry.space_group_name_H-M   'P 1'
#
loop_
_entity.id
_entity.type
_entity.pdbx_description
1 polymer ?
#
loop_
_entity_poly.entity_id
_entity_poly.type
_entity_poly.pdbx_seq_one_letter_code
_entity_poly.pdbx_strand_id
1 'polypeptide(L)'
;ISANQSYIYRELSGSDRYAFDQLYWHFFYHRHNDFWKAQAFKRLTPLVASTEMLVCGEDLGMIPASVPEVMNKLQILSLEIERMPKSPQREFSDMFNLPYHSVCTTSTHDMTPLRNWWKEDPEKTQRYYNHVLQRIGEAPDECTAEIVAQIISNHLKTRSMLTIIPLQDWFAMDDSIKRKDIESERINVPANSTHYWRY
;
A
#
# COMPACT_ATOMS: atom_id res chain seq x y z
N ILE A 1 11.30 9.89 -14.58
CA ILE A 1 11.19 10.31 -16.01
C ILE A 1 11.57 9.08 -16.82
N SER A 2 10.64 8.55 -17.62
CA SER A 2 10.94 7.40 -18.47
C SER A 2 11.94 7.83 -19.56
N ALA A 3 12.97 7.00 -19.80
CA ALA A 3 14.04 7.31 -20.74
C ALA A 3 13.51 7.69 -22.14
N ASN A 4 12.39 7.07 -22.55
CA ASN A 4 11.72 7.32 -23.83
C ASN A 4 11.09 8.73 -23.96
N GLN A 5 11.01 9.50 -22.89
CA GLN A 5 10.56 10.90 -22.91
C GLN A 5 11.72 11.90 -23.01
N SER A 6 12.95 11.42 -22.93
CA SER A 6 14.13 12.30 -23.03
C SER A 6 14.35 12.81 -24.46
N TYR A 7 14.94 14.01 -24.59
CA TYR A 7 15.33 14.56 -25.88
C TYR A 7 16.30 13.63 -26.62
N ILE A 8 17.31 13.13 -25.93
CA ILE A 8 18.33 12.23 -26.50
C ILE A 8 17.68 10.98 -27.12
N TYR A 9 16.71 10.36 -26.46
CA TYR A 9 16.02 9.21 -27.00
C TYR A 9 15.26 9.52 -28.29
N ARG A 10 14.68 10.73 -28.42
CA ARG A 10 13.94 11.14 -29.61
C ARG A 10 14.84 11.36 -30.81
N GLU A 11 16.12 11.70 -30.59
CA GLU A 11 17.12 11.89 -31.64
C GLU A 11 17.76 10.59 -32.12
N LEU A 12 17.58 9.48 -31.42
CA LEU A 12 18.10 8.19 -31.84
C LEU A 12 17.44 7.71 -33.15
N SER A 13 18.22 7.01 -33.97
CA SER A 13 17.67 6.28 -35.12
C SER A 13 16.67 5.22 -34.71
N GLY A 14 15.83 4.72 -35.61
CA GLY A 14 14.88 3.66 -35.29
C GLY A 14 15.54 2.37 -34.78
N SER A 15 16.69 2.01 -35.36
CA SER A 15 17.50 0.85 -34.93
C SER A 15 18.09 1.05 -33.52
N ASP A 16 18.58 2.26 -33.23
CA ASP A 16 19.17 2.54 -31.91
C ASP A 16 18.12 2.63 -30.82
N ARG A 17 16.94 3.18 -31.11
CA ARG A 17 15.79 3.13 -30.18
C ARG A 17 15.42 1.70 -29.84
N TYR A 18 15.28 0.84 -30.84
CA TYR A 18 14.97 -0.56 -30.65
C TYR A 18 16.02 -1.24 -29.78
N ALA A 19 17.31 -1.06 -30.07
CA ALA A 19 18.40 -1.63 -29.29
C ALA A 19 18.39 -1.11 -27.83
N PHE A 20 18.14 0.19 -27.66
CA PHE A 20 18.02 0.80 -26.32
C PHE A 20 16.83 0.22 -25.54
N ASP A 21 15.65 0.08 -26.17
CA ASP A 21 14.46 -0.46 -25.54
C ASP A 21 14.66 -1.92 -25.12
N GLN A 22 15.32 -2.73 -25.96
CA GLN A 22 15.68 -4.12 -25.62
C GLN A 22 16.63 -4.16 -24.42
N LEU A 23 17.67 -3.29 -24.42
CA LEU A 23 18.61 -3.22 -23.30
C LEU A 23 17.92 -2.75 -22.01
N TYR A 24 17.08 -1.72 -22.09
CA TYR A 24 16.32 -1.19 -20.98
C TYR A 24 15.40 -2.26 -20.38
N TRP A 25 14.62 -2.94 -21.23
CA TRP A 25 13.69 -3.97 -20.81
C TRP A 25 14.43 -5.17 -20.17
N HIS A 26 15.49 -5.65 -20.82
CA HIS A 26 16.31 -6.74 -20.27
C HIS A 26 16.94 -6.35 -18.93
N PHE A 27 17.48 -5.12 -18.80
CA PHE A 27 18.12 -4.66 -17.58
C PHE A 27 17.13 -4.57 -16.41
N PHE A 28 16.02 -3.86 -16.59
CA PHE A 28 15.08 -3.57 -15.49
C PHE A 28 14.15 -4.73 -15.16
N TYR A 29 13.67 -5.46 -16.17
CA TYR A 29 12.61 -6.46 -15.97
C TYR A 29 13.08 -7.92 -15.98
N HIS A 30 14.34 -8.19 -16.38
CA HIS A 30 14.93 -9.52 -16.32
C HIS A 30 16.14 -9.58 -15.40
N ARG A 31 17.26 -9.00 -15.83
CA ARG A 31 18.55 -9.11 -15.13
C ARG A 31 18.49 -8.58 -13.69
N HIS A 32 17.80 -7.45 -13.46
CA HIS A 32 17.61 -6.92 -12.11
C HIS A 32 16.76 -7.85 -11.25
N ASN A 33 15.64 -8.36 -11.78
CA ASN A 33 14.80 -9.28 -11.03
C ASN A 33 15.57 -10.54 -10.63
N ASP A 34 16.32 -11.15 -11.55
CA ASP A 34 17.12 -12.36 -11.28
C ASP A 34 18.22 -12.08 -10.25
N PHE A 35 18.93 -10.96 -10.40
CA PHE A 35 19.98 -10.56 -9.46
C PHE A 35 19.42 -10.34 -8.06
N TRP A 36 18.38 -9.49 -7.93
CA TRP A 36 17.80 -9.17 -6.62
C TRP A 36 17.13 -10.37 -5.97
N LYS A 37 16.48 -11.21 -6.74
CA LYS A 37 15.93 -12.47 -6.26
C LYS A 37 17.02 -13.38 -5.66
N ALA A 38 18.14 -13.56 -6.35
CA ALA A 38 19.26 -14.34 -5.83
C ALA A 38 19.86 -13.72 -4.56
N GLN A 39 20.04 -12.38 -4.52
CA GLN A 39 20.51 -11.67 -3.33
C GLN A 39 19.52 -11.76 -2.16
N ALA A 40 18.22 -11.68 -2.44
CA ALA A 40 17.17 -11.79 -1.42
C ALA A 40 17.21 -13.18 -0.76
N PHE A 41 17.23 -14.26 -1.53
CA PHE A 41 17.33 -15.61 -0.95
C PHE A 41 18.61 -15.80 -0.13
N LYS A 42 19.74 -15.28 -0.60
CA LYS A 42 21.01 -15.36 0.14
C LYS A 42 20.95 -14.66 1.49
N ARG A 43 20.26 -13.52 1.58
CA ARG A 43 20.24 -12.65 2.77
C ARG A 43 19.06 -12.89 3.68
N LEU A 44 17.87 -13.07 3.11
CA LEU A 44 16.64 -13.18 3.89
C LEU A 44 16.42 -14.59 4.45
N THR A 45 16.89 -15.64 3.76
CA THR A 45 16.78 -17.02 4.29
C THR A 45 17.38 -17.19 5.67
N PRO A 46 18.65 -16.81 5.94
CA PRO A 46 19.19 -16.89 7.30
C PRO A 46 18.52 -15.94 8.28
N LEU A 47 18.05 -14.77 7.83
CA LEU A 47 17.31 -13.85 8.68
C LEU A 47 16.01 -14.47 9.19
N VAL A 48 15.20 -15.01 8.28
CA VAL A 48 13.94 -15.68 8.64
C VAL A 48 14.20 -16.92 9.52
N ALA A 49 15.25 -17.69 9.22
CA ALA A 49 15.61 -18.87 10.00
C ALA A 49 16.17 -18.54 11.41
N SER A 50 16.57 -17.31 11.67
CA SER A 50 17.13 -16.89 12.98
C SER A 50 16.09 -16.57 14.05
N THR A 51 14.80 -16.61 13.71
CA THR A 51 13.71 -16.26 14.63
C THR A 51 12.50 -17.18 14.43
N GLU A 52 11.75 -17.40 15.52
CA GLU A 52 10.43 -18.05 15.47
C GLU A 52 9.28 -17.04 15.30
N MET A 53 9.57 -15.74 15.19
CA MET A 53 8.58 -14.71 14.95
C MET A 53 8.09 -14.76 13.50
N LEU A 54 6.83 -14.39 13.28
CA LEU A 54 6.34 -14.11 11.92
C LEU A 54 7.05 -12.86 11.38
N VAL A 55 7.70 -13.02 10.24
CA VAL A 55 8.38 -11.92 9.56
C VAL A 55 7.39 -11.25 8.61
N CYS A 56 7.26 -9.93 8.71
CA CYS A 56 6.47 -9.12 7.81
C CYS A 56 7.39 -8.21 6.99
N GLY A 57 7.13 -8.08 5.71
CA GLY A 57 7.84 -7.15 4.83
C GLY A 57 6.97 -5.96 4.50
N GLU A 58 7.53 -4.76 4.52
CA GLU A 58 6.89 -3.58 3.93
C GLU A 58 7.19 -3.58 2.44
N ASP A 59 6.18 -3.89 1.63
CA ASP A 59 6.25 -4.03 0.18
C ASP A 59 5.22 -3.12 -0.52
N LEU A 60 5.18 -1.86 -0.11
CA LEU A 60 4.25 -0.85 -0.62
C LEU A 60 4.67 -0.25 -1.97
N GLY A 61 3.71 0.21 -2.74
CA GLY A 61 3.93 0.89 -4.02
C GLY A 61 4.32 -0.03 -5.17
N MET A 62 5.10 0.49 -6.11
CA MET A 62 5.56 -0.28 -7.28
C MET A 62 6.74 -1.18 -6.90
N ILE A 63 6.46 -2.46 -6.69
CA ILE A 63 7.46 -3.46 -6.34
C ILE A 63 7.87 -4.30 -7.56
N PRO A 64 9.15 -4.71 -7.68
CA PRO A 64 9.60 -5.64 -8.73
C PRO A 64 8.91 -7.01 -8.62
N ALA A 65 8.73 -7.67 -9.75
CA ALA A 65 8.06 -8.98 -9.81
C ALA A 65 8.75 -10.07 -8.95
N SER A 66 10.04 -9.92 -8.66
CA SER A 66 10.79 -10.81 -7.77
C SER A 66 10.37 -10.73 -6.30
N VAL A 67 9.80 -9.60 -5.84
CA VAL A 67 9.44 -9.40 -4.42
C VAL A 67 8.34 -10.36 -3.96
N PRO A 68 7.16 -10.43 -4.62
CA PRO A 68 6.11 -11.36 -4.21
C PRO A 68 6.57 -12.82 -4.25
N GLU A 69 7.40 -13.20 -5.22
CA GLU A 69 7.94 -14.55 -5.32
C GLU A 69 8.83 -14.91 -4.13
N VAL A 70 9.75 -14.02 -3.78
CA VAL A 70 10.66 -14.21 -2.63
C VAL A 70 9.89 -14.27 -1.32
N MET A 71 8.98 -13.31 -1.10
CA MET A 71 8.18 -13.25 0.11
C MET A 71 7.33 -14.51 0.29
N ASN A 72 6.67 -14.97 -0.76
CA ASN A 72 5.87 -16.18 -0.72
C ASN A 72 6.71 -17.43 -0.40
N LYS A 73 7.88 -17.58 -1.05
CA LYS A 73 8.77 -18.72 -0.79
C LYS A 73 9.37 -18.74 0.60
N LEU A 74 9.65 -17.57 1.17
CA LEU A 74 10.18 -17.43 2.54
C LEU A 74 9.10 -17.27 3.59
N GLN A 75 7.82 -17.31 3.21
CA GLN A 75 6.67 -17.11 4.09
C GLN A 75 6.71 -15.77 4.86
N ILE A 76 7.27 -14.75 4.21
CA ILE A 76 7.26 -13.38 4.72
C ILE A 76 5.90 -12.78 4.38
N LEU A 77 5.20 -12.24 5.39
CA LEU A 77 3.90 -11.61 5.18
C LEU A 77 4.05 -10.31 4.39
N SER A 78 3.22 -10.13 3.38
CA SER A 78 3.11 -8.86 2.64
C SER A 78 2.25 -7.85 3.41
N LEU A 79 2.43 -6.56 3.13
CA LEU A 79 1.58 -5.51 3.68
C LEU A 79 0.51 -5.12 2.65
N GLU A 80 -0.76 -5.19 3.05
CA GLU A 80 -1.90 -4.91 2.19
C GLU A 80 -2.70 -3.73 2.74
N ILE A 81 -2.82 -2.68 1.93
CA ILE A 81 -3.55 -1.46 2.26
C ILE A 81 -4.58 -1.20 1.17
N GLU A 82 -5.86 -1.13 1.55
CA GLU A 82 -6.97 -1.01 0.60
C GLU A 82 -6.83 0.20 -0.34
N ARG A 83 -6.46 1.35 0.21
CA ARG A 83 -6.33 2.62 -0.54
C ARG A 83 -4.96 2.86 -1.17
N MET A 84 -4.07 1.84 -1.11
CA MET A 84 -2.76 1.85 -1.76
C MET A 84 -2.50 0.52 -2.48
N PRO A 85 -3.24 0.25 -3.57
CA PRO A 85 -3.12 -1.00 -4.30
C PRO A 85 -1.73 -1.16 -4.93
N LYS A 86 -1.22 -2.39 -4.94
CA LYS A 86 0.04 -2.75 -5.63
C LYS A 86 -0.12 -2.82 -7.14
N SER A 87 -1.34 -2.93 -7.64
CA SER A 87 -1.65 -2.93 -9.08
C SER A 87 -1.94 -1.51 -9.56
N PRO A 88 -1.20 -1.00 -10.55
CA PRO A 88 -1.43 0.33 -11.10
C PRO A 88 -2.75 0.45 -11.89
N GLN A 89 -3.42 -0.66 -12.19
CA GLN A 89 -4.70 -0.68 -12.87
C GLN A 89 -5.90 -0.55 -11.93
N ARG A 90 -5.67 -0.56 -10.61
CA ARG A 90 -6.71 -0.46 -9.61
C ARG A 90 -6.54 0.81 -8.79
N GLU A 91 -7.65 1.45 -8.47
CA GLU A 91 -7.66 2.59 -7.55
C GLU A 91 -7.67 2.17 -6.08
N PHE A 92 -8.27 1.00 -5.80
CA PHE A 92 -8.35 0.38 -4.47
C PHE A 92 -8.00 -1.10 -4.57
N SER A 93 -7.41 -1.65 -3.50
CA SER A 93 -7.14 -3.09 -3.42
C SER A 93 -8.43 -3.88 -3.30
N ASP A 94 -8.43 -5.07 -3.88
CA ASP A 94 -9.53 -6.01 -3.73
C ASP A 94 -9.36 -6.80 -2.43
N MET A 95 -10.01 -6.32 -1.37
CA MET A 95 -9.88 -6.86 -0.03
C MET A 95 -10.33 -8.32 0.10
N PHE A 96 -11.22 -8.78 -0.79
CA PHE A 96 -11.70 -10.17 -0.77
C PHE A 96 -10.72 -11.17 -1.41
N ASN A 97 -9.77 -10.66 -2.21
CA ASN A 97 -8.77 -11.46 -2.92
C ASN A 97 -7.33 -11.21 -2.46
N LEU A 98 -7.15 -10.72 -1.23
CA LEU A 98 -5.82 -10.57 -0.65
C LEU A 98 -5.13 -11.93 -0.46
N PRO A 99 -3.79 -11.97 -0.57
CA PRO A 99 -3.03 -13.19 -0.27
C PRO A 99 -3.19 -13.57 1.21
N TYR A 100 -3.24 -14.88 1.51
CA TYR A 100 -3.31 -15.33 2.90
C TYR A 100 -2.07 -14.90 3.72
N HIS A 101 -0.88 -15.06 3.16
CA HIS A 101 0.36 -14.61 3.81
C HIS A 101 0.52 -13.10 3.73
N SER A 102 -0.36 -12.37 4.43
CA SER A 102 -0.34 -10.92 4.48
C SER A 102 -0.79 -10.36 5.82
N VAL A 103 -0.43 -9.11 6.04
CA VAL A 103 -0.98 -8.23 7.06
C VAL A 103 -1.82 -7.18 6.35
N CYS A 104 -3.08 -7.08 6.71
CA CYS A 104 -3.99 -6.07 6.17
C CYS A 104 -4.19 -4.94 7.20
N THR A 105 -4.22 -3.70 6.75
CA THR A 105 -4.42 -2.53 7.59
C THR A 105 -5.13 -1.41 6.84
N THR A 106 -5.81 -0.53 7.57
CA THR A 106 -6.43 0.68 7.02
C THR A 106 -5.42 1.75 6.65
N SER A 107 -4.32 1.85 7.41
CA SER A 107 -3.22 2.80 7.18
C SER A 107 -1.94 2.37 7.90
N THR A 108 -0.83 3.04 7.55
CA THR A 108 0.44 2.96 8.29
C THR A 108 0.73 4.28 8.99
N HIS A 109 1.82 4.33 9.77
CA HIS A 109 2.29 5.57 10.40
C HIS A 109 2.72 6.67 9.41
N ASP A 110 3.00 6.32 8.16
CA ASP A 110 3.37 7.27 7.09
C ASP A 110 2.17 7.74 6.25
N MET A 111 0.99 7.24 6.58
CA MET A 111 -0.27 7.60 5.93
C MET A 111 -1.21 8.28 6.90
N THR A 112 -2.16 9.03 6.37
CA THR A 112 -3.23 9.63 7.19
C THR A 112 -4.21 8.57 7.68
N PRO A 113 -4.74 8.68 8.92
CA PRO A 113 -5.88 7.88 9.40
C PRO A 113 -7.10 8.00 8.49
N LEU A 114 -8.08 7.10 8.64
CA LEU A 114 -9.27 7.05 7.76
C LEU A 114 -10.03 8.37 7.68
N ARG A 115 -10.20 9.06 8.80
CA ARG A 115 -10.97 10.33 8.86
C ARG A 115 -10.27 11.46 8.10
N ASN A 116 -8.93 11.56 8.18
CA ASN A 116 -8.16 12.52 7.41
C ASN A 116 -8.22 12.18 5.91
N TRP A 117 -7.91 10.91 5.58
CA TRP A 117 -7.94 10.46 4.19
C TRP A 117 -9.28 10.71 3.51
N TRP A 118 -10.40 10.57 4.23
CA TRP A 118 -11.74 10.80 3.70
C TRP A 118 -11.92 12.22 3.14
N LYS A 119 -11.20 13.20 3.70
CA LYS A 119 -11.26 14.61 3.30
C LYS A 119 -10.19 15.02 2.28
N GLU A 120 -9.18 14.20 2.02
CA GLU A 120 -8.07 14.56 1.13
C GLU A 120 -8.50 14.75 -0.33
N ASP A 121 -9.39 13.90 -0.82
CA ASP A 121 -9.84 13.88 -2.21
C ASP A 121 -11.32 13.48 -2.26
N PRO A 122 -12.26 14.45 -2.28
CA PRO A 122 -13.69 14.17 -2.28
C PRO A 122 -14.16 13.31 -3.47
N GLU A 123 -13.54 13.47 -4.65
CA GLU A 123 -13.90 12.66 -5.82
C GLU A 123 -13.49 11.20 -5.65
N LYS A 124 -12.31 10.96 -5.13
CA LYS A 124 -11.83 9.61 -4.80
C LYS A 124 -12.68 8.99 -3.69
N THR A 125 -13.02 9.76 -2.67
CA THR A 125 -13.89 9.33 -1.57
C THR A 125 -15.29 8.98 -2.07
N GLN A 126 -15.85 9.75 -3.00
CA GLN A 126 -17.13 9.44 -3.63
C GLN A 126 -17.08 8.11 -4.38
N ARG A 127 -16.01 7.87 -5.16
CA ARG A 127 -15.83 6.57 -5.86
C ARG A 127 -15.68 5.42 -4.87
N TYR A 128 -14.93 5.62 -3.80
CA TYR A 128 -14.79 4.63 -2.73
C TYR A 128 -16.13 4.30 -2.07
N TYR A 129 -16.92 5.32 -1.72
CA TYR A 129 -18.23 5.19 -1.12
C TYR A 129 -19.17 4.36 -1.99
N ASN A 130 -19.22 4.63 -3.30
CA ASN A 130 -20.13 3.93 -4.20
C ASN A 130 -19.60 2.53 -4.61
N HIS A 131 -18.31 2.40 -4.93
CA HIS A 131 -17.80 1.16 -5.54
C HIS A 131 -17.20 0.18 -4.54
N VAL A 132 -16.61 0.65 -3.45
CA VAL A 132 -16.01 -0.22 -2.43
C VAL A 132 -17.00 -0.49 -1.30
N LEU A 133 -17.61 0.55 -0.75
CA LEU A 133 -18.60 0.40 0.33
C LEU A 133 -20.00 0.01 -0.19
N GLN A 134 -20.21 0.02 -1.52
CA GLN A 134 -21.48 -0.31 -2.18
C GLN A 134 -22.66 0.54 -1.66
N ARG A 135 -22.39 1.80 -1.35
CA ARG A 135 -23.40 2.75 -0.88
C ARG A 135 -23.92 3.59 -2.04
N ILE A 136 -25.17 4.02 -1.95
CA ILE A 136 -25.86 4.83 -2.97
C ILE A 136 -25.96 6.27 -2.48
N GLY A 137 -25.84 7.22 -3.40
CA GLY A 137 -25.94 8.65 -3.14
C GLY A 137 -24.60 9.33 -2.95
N GLU A 138 -24.63 10.52 -2.38
CA GLU A 138 -23.44 11.32 -2.10
C GLU A 138 -22.74 10.84 -0.84
N ALA A 139 -21.41 10.78 -0.89
CA ALA A 139 -20.60 10.51 0.28
C ALA A 139 -20.72 11.68 1.27
N PRO A 140 -20.88 11.44 2.58
CA PRO A 140 -20.88 12.51 3.55
C PRO A 140 -19.51 13.19 3.62
N ASP A 141 -19.51 14.48 3.98
CA ASP A 141 -18.28 15.28 4.10
C ASP A 141 -17.30 14.73 5.13
N GLU A 142 -17.81 13.98 6.10
CA GLU A 142 -17.00 13.36 7.15
C GLU A 142 -17.12 11.84 7.12
N CYS A 143 -16.01 11.15 7.41
CA CYS A 143 -16.02 9.72 7.65
C CYS A 143 -16.76 9.45 8.98
N THR A 144 -18.03 9.11 8.88
CA THR A 144 -18.89 8.86 10.06
C THR A 144 -18.47 7.57 10.77
N ALA A 145 -18.84 7.46 12.05
CA ALA A 145 -18.57 6.25 12.85
C ALA A 145 -19.10 4.96 12.16
N GLU A 146 -20.25 5.05 11.51
CA GLU A 146 -20.84 3.93 10.76
C GLU A 146 -20.00 3.54 9.54
N ILE A 147 -19.46 4.52 8.81
CA ILE A 147 -18.59 4.29 7.65
C ILE A 147 -17.28 3.63 8.13
N VAL A 148 -16.66 4.17 9.18
CA VAL A 148 -15.45 3.58 9.77
C VAL A 148 -15.70 2.14 10.20
N ALA A 149 -16.81 1.87 10.88
CA ALA A 149 -17.19 0.52 11.31
C ALA A 149 -17.37 -0.42 10.12
N GLN A 150 -17.95 0.04 9.01
CA GLN A 150 -18.06 -0.76 7.79
C GLN A 150 -16.68 -1.06 7.18
N ILE A 151 -15.81 -0.06 7.09
CA ILE A 151 -14.44 -0.24 6.56
C ILE A 151 -13.67 -1.25 7.40
N ILE A 152 -13.66 -1.10 8.72
CA ILE A 152 -13.00 -2.05 9.63
C ILE A 152 -13.60 -3.44 9.51
N SER A 153 -14.94 -3.55 9.46
CA SER A 153 -15.62 -4.83 9.26
C SER A 153 -15.20 -5.52 7.95
N ASN A 154 -15.00 -4.76 6.87
CA ASN A 154 -14.50 -5.31 5.60
C ASN A 154 -13.07 -5.83 5.76
N HIS A 155 -12.19 -5.08 6.44
CA HIS A 155 -10.82 -5.50 6.72
C HIS A 155 -10.77 -6.80 7.56
N LEU A 156 -11.62 -6.90 8.58
CA LEU A 156 -11.71 -8.09 9.44
C LEU A 156 -12.26 -9.35 8.72
N LYS A 157 -12.93 -9.18 7.60
CA LYS A 157 -13.45 -10.26 6.76
C LYS A 157 -12.49 -10.71 5.66
N THR A 158 -11.32 -10.10 5.54
CA THR A 158 -10.32 -10.45 4.53
C THR A 158 -9.75 -11.83 4.76
N ARG A 159 -9.05 -12.36 3.76
CA ARG A 159 -8.31 -13.63 3.87
C ARG A 159 -6.90 -13.45 4.44
N SER A 160 -6.47 -12.23 4.73
CA SER A 160 -5.17 -11.95 5.33
C SER A 160 -5.00 -12.70 6.64
N MET A 161 -3.80 -13.20 6.89
CA MET A 161 -3.47 -13.92 8.12
C MET A 161 -3.64 -13.02 9.36
N LEU A 162 -3.28 -11.74 9.23
CA LEU A 162 -3.40 -10.74 10.27
C LEU A 162 -4.11 -9.49 9.76
N THR A 163 -4.96 -8.92 10.61
CA THR A 163 -5.55 -7.59 10.42
C THR A 163 -5.14 -6.71 11.58
N ILE A 164 -4.37 -5.67 11.31
CA ILE A 164 -3.87 -4.74 12.31
C ILE A 164 -4.39 -3.35 11.96
N ILE A 165 -5.26 -2.83 12.83
CA ILE A 165 -5.92 -1.53 12.62
C ILE A 165 -5.35 -0.51 13.59
N PRO A 166 -4.97 0.71 13.13
CA PRO A 166 -4.55 1.80 13.99
C PRO A 166 -5.59 2.14 15.06
N LEU A 167 -5.13 2.49 16.25
CA LEU A 167 -6.00 2.80 17.38
C LEU A 167 -6.94 3.98 17.09
N GLN A 168 -6.47 4.95 16.30
CA GLN A 168 -7.25 6.09 15.84
C GLN A 168 -8.50 5.66 15.08
N ASP A 169 -8.34 4.68 14.20
CA ASP A 169 -9.44 4.17 13.38
C ASP A 169 -10.43 3.34 14.22
N TRP A 170 -9.93 2.61 15.25
CA TRP A 170 -10.81 1.96 16.23
C TRP A 170 -11.65 2.98 17.01
N PHE A 171 -11.02 4.06 17.50
CA PHE A 171 -11.75 5.10 18.24
C PHE A 171 -12.71 5.89 17.36
N ALA A 172 -12.42 5.99 16.06
CA ALA A 172 -13.29 6.66 15.11
C ALA A 172 -14.67 5.99 14.90
N MET A 173 -14.84 4.74 15.36
CA MET A 173 -16.15 4.06 15.37
C MET A 173 -17.11 4.58 16.46
N ASP A 174 -16.64 5.40 17.40
CA ASP A 174 -17.46 5.91 18.50
C ASP A 174 -17.30 7.42 18.63
N ASP A 175 -18.40 8.14 18.39
CA ASP A 175 -18.44 9.60 18.44
C ASP A 175 -18.12 10.17 19.84
N SER A 176 -18.25 9.36 20.89
CA SER A 176 -17.99 9.81 22.27
C SER A 176 -16.51 9.81 22.63
N ILE A 177 -15.67 9.00 21.95
CA ILE A 177 -14.25 8.81 22.26
C ILE A 177 -13.30 9.30 21.16
N LYS A 178 -13.77 9.42 19.92
CA LYS A 178 -12.94 9.94 18.82
C LYS A 178 -12.48 11.38 19.10
N ARG A 179 -11.30 11.73 18.63
CA ARG A 179 -10.83 13.12 18.77
C ARG A 179 -11.70 14.09 17.97
N LYS A 180 -11.94 15.28 18.53
CA LYS A 180 -12.69 16.36 17.84
C LYS A 180 -11.87 16.95 16.70
N ASP A 181 -10.59 17.16 16.93
CA ASP A 181 -9.63 17.63 15.94
C ASP A 181 -9.03 16.45 15.19
N ILE A 182 -9.43 16.29 13.94
CA ILE A 182 -9.01 15.21 13.05
C ILE A 182 -7.48 15.25 12.82
N GLU A 183 -6.89 16.46 12.67
CA GLU A 183 -5.46 16.59 12.41
C GLU A 183 -4.61 16.07 13.58
N SER A 184 -5.14 16.11 14.79
CA SER A 184 -4.47 15.57 15.98
C SER A 184 -4.42 14.04 16.03
N GLU A 185 -5.14 13.34 15.16
CA GLU A 185 -5.09 11.89 15.02
C GLU A 185 -3.84 11.42 14.24
N ARG A 186 -3.21 12.34 13.53
CA ARG A 186 -2.04 12.05 12.70
C ARG A 186 -0.77 11.98 13.55
N ILE A 187 -0.19 10.78 13.68
CA ILE A 187 1.00 10.56 14.53
C ILE A 187 2.32 10.90 13.85
N ASN A 188 2.34 10.90 12.52
CA ASN A 188 3.52 11.25 11.73
C ASN A 188 3.16 12.16 10.56
N VAL A 189 4.03 13.11 10.29
CA VAL A 189 4.01 13.96 9.09
C VAL A 189 5.36 13.84 8.42
N PRO A 190 5.57 12.90 7.48
CA PRO A 190 6.89 12.57 6.92
C PRO A 190 7.64 13.78 6.33
N ALA A 191 6.90 14.77 5.80
CA ALA A 191 7.49 16.00 5.27
C ALA A 191 7.98 16.97 6.35
N ASN A 192 7.66 16.75 7.62
CA ASN A 192 8.04 17.61 8.74
C ASN A 192 9.09 16.93 9.63
N SER A 193 10.36 17.25 9.46
CA SER A 193 11.47 16.67 10.22
C SER A 193 11.46 16.98 11.73
N THR A 194 10.66 17.96 12.15
CA THR A 194 10.52 18.36 13.56
C THR A 194 9.24 17.84 14.21
N HIS A 195 8.43 17.07 13.44
CA HIS A 195 7.21 16.49 13.97
C HIS A 195 7.52 15.47 15.07
N TYR A 196 6.84 15.60 16.21
CA TYR A 196 6.99 14.67 17.31
C TYR A 196 5.85 13.66 17.29
N TRP A 197 6.21 12.37 17.22
CA TRP A 197 5.24 11.27 17.18
C TRP A 197 4.53 11.10 18.51
N ARG A 198 3.25 11.40 18.55
CA ARG A 198 2.38 11.14 19.72
C ARG A 198 0.91 11.12 19.30
N TYR A 199 0.17 10.35 20.06
CA TYR A 199 -1.29 10.23 19.95
C TYR A 199 -1.94 10.48 21.31
#